data_8792ce28bb4e73aac5db4106cfbb69e5
#
_entry.id   8792ce28bb4e73aac5db4106cfbb69e5
#
_cell.length_a   1.000
_cell.length_b   1.000
_cell.length_c   1.000
_cell.angle_alpha   90.00
_cell.angle_beta   90.00
_cell.angle_gamma   90.00
#
_symmetry.space_group_name_H-M   'P 1'
#
loop_
_entity.id
_entity.type
_entity.pdbx_description
1 polymer ?
#
loop_
_entity_poly.entity_id
_entity_poly.type
_entity_poly.pdbx_seq_one_letter_code
_entity_poly.pdbx_strand_id
1 'polypeptide(L)'
;MTTFMTSRMGRLRLPSLCFVTDRKVCGDKPLEDVVSQAIDGGANVIQLREKDLPAADLFALGVRMREITKNRSLLLINDRLDIVQACGADGAQLPESGLPTSVARWVLGRHALLGRSVPSVEAAKQAEVDGADMVIVGPVFETSSKPKATPVGTALIKEIAESVPLPVIAIGGITPENAGEVIRAGAAGVAVISAICGADDPRAAAEALTQAMGEAWRDRLMERAKAGA
;
A
#
# COMPACT_ATOMS: atom_id res chain seq x y z
N MET A 1 8.53 23.24 -25.48
CA MET A 1 7.29 23.15 -24.70
C MET A 1 7.41 21.93 -23.81
N THR A 2 7.90 22.10 -22.59
CA THR A 2 8.16 21.01 -21.63
C THR A 2 6.82 20.67 -20.98
N THR A 3 6.20 19.59 -21.43
CA THR A 3 5.00 19.05 -20.81
C THR A 3 5.36 18.60 -19.40
N PHE A 4 4.95 19.35 -18.39
CA PHE A 4 4.98 18.88 -17.01
C PHE A 4 4.07 17.65 -16.91
N MET A 5 4.66 16.47 -17.00
CA MET A 5 4.06 15.25 -16.50
C MET A 5 3.98 15.42 -14.97
N THR A 6 2.86 15.90 -14.47
CA THR A 6 2.49 15.68 -13.08
C THR A 6 2.33 14.18 -12.93
N SER A 7 3.41 13.52 -12.51
CA SER A 7 3.42 12.08 -12.36
C SER A 7 2.37 11.72 -11.32
N ARG A 8 1.55 10.72 -11.63
CA ARG A 8 0.61 10.08 -10.68
C ARG A 8 1.30 9.76 -9.35
N MET A 9 2.61 9.49 -9.40
CA MET A 9 3.51 9.32 -8.27
C MET A 9 3.56 10.53 -7.31
N GLY A 10 3.32 11.75 -7.77
CA GLY A 10 3.27 12.95 -6.91
C GLY A 10 2.11 12.94 -5.90
N ARG A 11 1.12 12.05 -6.06
CA ARG A 11 0.03 11.86 -5.10
C ARG A 11 0.42 10.96 -3.92
N LEU A 12 1.38 10.04 -4.09
CA LEU A 12 1.85 9.14 -3.04
C LEU A 12 2.91 9.83 -2.19
N ARG A 13 2.62 10.08 -0.92
CA ARG A 13 3.59 10.63 0.04
C ARG A 13 4.51 9.51 0.51
N LEU A 14 5.84 9.76 0.51
CA LEU A 14 6.85 8.79 0.91
C LEU A 14 7.59 9.23 2.17
N PRO A 15 7.96 8.31 3.06
CA PRO A 15 7.59 6.89 3.01
C PRO A 15 6.09 6.70 3.22
N SER A 16 5.50 5.69 2.53
CA SER A 16 4.06 5.45 2.57
C SER A 16 3.70 4.39 3.60
N LEU A 17 2.76 4.71 4.51
CA LEU A 17 2.10 3.71 5.36
C LEU A 17 0.73 3.38 4.75
N CYS A 18 0.61 2.17 4.19
CA CYS A 18 -0.62 1.65 3.65
C CYS A 18 -1.32 0.76 4.70
N PHE A 19 -2.45 1.20 5.22
CA PHE A 19 -3.30 0.37 6.04
C PHE A 19 -4.25 -0.44 5.15
N VAL A 20 -4.12 -1.76 5.18
CA VAL A 20 -4.97 -2.71 4.45
C VAL A 20 -6.03 -3.23 5.42
N THR A 21 -7.30 -3.02 5.10
CA THR A 21 -8.39 -3.41 5.99
C THR A 21 -8.64 -4.92 5.98
N ASP A 22 -9.04 -5.43 7.13
CA ASP A 22 -9.61 -6.76 7.34
C ASP A 22 -10.49 -6.68 8.60
N ARG A 23 -11.80 -6.46 8.43
CA ARG A 23 -12.73 -6.27 9.54
C ARG A 23 -12.76 -7.46 10.51
N LYS A 24 -12.40 -8.67 10.05
CA LYS A 24 -12.36 -9.85 10.91
C LYS A 24 -11.19 -9.83 11.89
N VAL A 25 -10.10 -9.14 11.51
CA VAL A 25 -8.93 -8.94 12.38
C VAL A 25 -9.15 -7.78 13.35
N CYS A 26 -10.01 -6.81 12.99
CA CYS A 26 -10.33 -5.67 13.86
C CYS A 26 -11.16 -6.08 15.11
N GLY A 27 -11.73 -7.30 15.15
CA GLY A 27 -12.61 -7.75 16.25
C GLY A 27 -13.89 -6.93 16.33
N ASP A 28 -14.25 -6.49 17.54
CA ASP A 28 -15.46 -5.71 17.78
C ASP A 28 -15.31 -4.21 17.49
N LYS A 29 -14.12 -3.74 17.05
CA LYS A 29 -13.89 -2.34 16.72
C LYS A 29 -14.56 -2.01 15.39
N PRO A 30 -15.38 -0.93 15.30
CA PRO A 30 -15.88 -0.46 14.02
C PRO A 30 -14.73 -0.14 13.07
N LEU A 31 -14.78 -0.67 11.84
CA LEU A 31 -13.70 -0.51 10.87
C LEU A 31 -13.43 0.97 10.54
N GLU A 32 -14.52 1.76 10.50
CA GLU A 32 -14.48 3.21 10.27
C GLU A 32 -13.63 3.93 11.32
N ASP A 33 -13.77 3.56 12.58
CA ASP A 33 -13.02 4.14 13.69
C ASP A 33 -11.54 3.73 13.62
N VAL A 34 -11.27 2.46 13.32
CA VAL A 34 -9.90 1.96 13.12
C VAL A 34 -9.21 2.70 11.97
N VAL A 35 -9.90 2.90 10.83
CA VAL A 35 -9.37 3.63 9.68
C VAL A 35 -9.10 5.09 10.05
N SER A 36 -10.03 5.77 10.74
CA SER A 36 -9.82 7.16 11.17
C SER A 36 -8.61 7.30 12.09
N GLN A 37 -8.48 6.41 13.08
CA GLN A 37 -7.35 6.38 14.01
C GLN A 37 -6.02 6.07 13.30
N ALA A 38 -6.02 5.13 12.34
CA ALA A 38 -4.82 4.82 11.55
C ALA A 38 -4.35 6.04 10.74
N ILE A 39 -5.29 6.81 10.16
CA ILE A 39 -4.97 8.06 9.44
C ILE A 39 -4.42 9.10 10.40
N ASP A 40 -4.98 9.26 11.59
CA ASP A 40 -4.47 10.17 12.62
C ASP A 40 -3.04 9.79 13.06
N GLY A 41 -2.72 8.49 13.05
CA GLY A 41 -1.38 7.96 13.32
C GLY A 41 -0.41 8.00 12.11
N GLY A 42 -0.84 8.53 10.97
CA GLY A 42 0.04 8.76 9.81
C GLY A 42 -0.17 7.82 8.62
N ALA A 43 -1.15 6.91 8.64
CA ALA A 43 -1.49 6.13 7.46
C ALA A 43 -1.96 7.07 6.33
N ASN A 44 -1.22 7.09 5.22
CA ASN A 44 -1.48 7.98 4.09
C ASN A 44 -2.07 7.27 2.87
N VAL A 45 -2.22 5.93 2.96
CA VAL A 45 -2.96 5.10 2.02
C VAL A 45 -3.84 4.14 2.80
N ILE A 46 -5.12 4.07 2.45
CA ILE A 46 -6.07 3.08 2.95
C ILE A 46 -6.44 2.16 1.80
N GLN A 47 -6.21 0.87 1.96
CA GLN A 47 -6.68 -0.15 1.01
C GLN A 47 -7.89 -0.85 1.60
N LEU A 48 -9.08 -0.59 1.06
CA LEU A 48 -10.29 -1.31 1.42
C LEU A 48 -10.28 -2.72 0.82
N ARG A 49 -10.13 -3.74 1.69
CA ARG A 49 -9.96 -5.14 1.28
C ARG A 49 -10.87 -6.07 2.07
N GLU A 50 -12.14 -6.07 1.74
CA GLU A 50 -13.16 -6.92 2.36
C GLU A 50 -13.68 -7.91 1.30
N LYS A 51 -12.93 -9.01 1.10
CA LYS A 51 -13.11 -9.95 -0.01
C LYS A 51 -14.42 -10.74 0.02
N ASP A 52 -15.03 -10.86 1.19
CA ASP A 52 -16.24 -11.63 1.43
C ASP A 52 -17.52 -10.79 1.42
N LEU A 53 -17.42 -9.46 1.24
CA LEU A 53 -18.59 -8.62 1.13
C LEU A 53 -19.23 -8.72 -0.27
N PRO A 54 -20.57 -8.82 -0.32
CA PRO A 54 -21.31 -8.59 -1.57
C PRO A 54 -21.03 -7.20 -2.14
N ALA A 55 -21.24 -7.04 -3.45
CA ALA A 55 -20.95 -5.78 -4.14
C ALA A 55 -21.66 -4.56 -3.54
N ALA A 56 -22.93 -4.70 -3.16
CA ALA A 56 -23.70 -3.61 -2.57
C ALA A 56 -23.13 -3.16 -1.22
N ASP A 57 -22.75 -4.12 -0.37
CA ASP A 57 -22.21 -3.85 0.96
C ASP A 57 -20.79 -3.24 0.85
N LEU A 58 -19.96 -3.76 -0.07
CA LEU A 58 -18.64 -3.20 -0.34
C LEU A 58 -18.73 -1.77 -0.89
N PHE A 59 -19.69 -1.51 -1.76
CA PHE A 59 -19.96 -0.16 -2.26
C PHE A 59 -20.35 0.80 -1.14
N ALA A 60 -21.34 0.40 -0.30
CA ALA A 60 -21.78 1.22 0.82
C ALA A 60 -20.63 1.51 1.81
N LEU A 61 -19.79 0.51 2.09
CA LEU A 61 -18.59 0.69 2.91
C LEU A 61 -17.57 1.59 2.21
N GLY A 62 -17.36 1.43 0.90
CA GLY A 62 -16.47 2.26 0.10
C GLY A 62 -16.85 3.74 0.14
N VAL A 63 -18.14 4.06 0.08
CA VAL A 63 -18.65 5.44 0.23
C VAL A 63 -18.30 6.01 1.60
N ARG A 64 -18.55 5.25 2.68
CA ARG A 64 -18.16 5.70 4.05
C ARG A 64 -16.65 5.87 4.20
N MET A 65 -15.85 4.95 3.66
CA MET A 65 -14.39 5.08 3.65
C MET A 65 -13.94 6.31 2.87
N ARG A 66 -14.60 6.64 1.74
CA ARG A 66 -14.30 7.84 0.98
C ARG A 66 -14.47 9.12 1.79
N GLU A 67 -15.53 9.23 2.56
CA GLU A 67 -15.76 10.39 3.43
C GLU A 67 -14.66 10.53 4.50
N ILE A 68 -14.23 9.43 5.11
CA ILE A 68 -13.17 9.40 6.13
C ILE A 68 -11.81 9.79 5.53
N THR A 69 -11.52 9.29 4.32
CA THR A 69 -10.19 9.49 3.67
C THR A 69 -10.06 10.81 2.95
N LYS A 70 -11.18 11.50 2.65
CA LYS A 70 -11.20 12.72 1.86
C LYS A 70 -10.27 13.80 2.42
N ASN A 71 -9.34 14.28 1.59
CA ASN A 71 -8.30 15.26 1.93
C ASN A 71 -7.32 14.85 3.04
N ARG A 72 -7.34 13.59 3.49
CA ARG A 72 -6.49 13.07 4.57
C ARG A 72 -5.55 11.97 4.08
N SER A 73 -6.07 11.03 3.30
CA SER A 73 -5.32 9.89 2.78
C SER A 73 -5.87 9.44 1.43
N LEU A 74 -5.13 8.60 0.72
CA LEU A 74 -5.61 7.95 -0.50
C LEU A 74 -6.46 6.74 -0.15
N LEU A 75 -7.56 6.54 -0.91
CA LEU A 75 -8.39 5.35 -0.83
C LEU A 75 -8.17 4.47 -2.06
N LEU A 76 -7.70 3.26 -1.84
CA LEU A 76 -7.59 2.22 -2.87
C LEU A 76 -8.58 1.09 -2.59
N ILE A 77 -9.23 0.59 -3.62
CA ILE A 77 -10.11 -0.59 -3.51
C ILE A 77 -9.33 -1.82 -4.00
N ASN A 78 -9.42 -2.91 -3.23
CA ASN A 78 -8.81 -4.17 -3.64
C ASN A 78 -9.62 -4.81 -4.77
N ASP A 79 -9.00 -4.99 -5.96
CA ASP A 79 -9.47 -5.77 -7.10
C ASP A 79 -10.76 -5.27 -7.81
N ARG A 80 -11.67 -4.61 -7.14
CA ARG A 80 -13.01 -4.22 -7.62
C ARG A 80 -12.99 -2.84 -8.31
N LEU A 81 -12.70 -2.82 -9.62
CA LEU A 81 -12.63 -1.58 -10.42
C LEU A 81 -13.97 -0.84 -10.51
N ASP A 82 -15.06 -1.58 -10.54
CA ASP A 82 -16.43 -1.06 -10.50
C ASP A 82 -16.70 -0.26 -9.23
N ILE A 83 -16.24 -0.76 -8.07
CA ILE A 83 -16.39 -0.07 -6.79
C ILE A 83 -15.49 1.17 -6.73
N VAL A 84 -14.28 1.13 -7.33
CA VAL A 84 -13.42 2.32 -7.45
C VAL A 84 -14.18 3.49 -8.08
N GLN A 85 -14.81 3.23 -9.22
CA GLN A 85 -15.56 4.25 -9.95
C GLN A 85 -16.82 4.67 -9.20
N ALA A 86 -17.56 3.71 -8.64
CA ALA A 86 -18.83 3.97 -7.98
C ALA A 86 -18.70 4.79 -6.70
N CYS A 87 -17.67 4.56 -5.87
CA CYS A 87 -17.46 5.31 -4.62
C CYS A 87 -16.47 6.49 -4.76
N GLY A 88 -15.90 6.72 -5.95
CA GLY A 88 -14.94 7.78 -6.19
C GLY A 88 -13.62 7.59 -5.45
N ALA A 89 -13.16 6.34 -5.28
CA ALA A 89 -11.85 6.04 -4.71
C ALA A 89 -10.71 6.55 -5.61
N ASP A 90 -9.52 6.71 -5.03
CA ASP A 90 -8.35 7.23 -5.75
C ASP A 90 -7.74 6.21 -6.72
N GLY A 91 -8.06 4.92 -6.55
CA GLY A 91 -7.57 3.87 -7.43
C GLY A 91 -7.80 2.45 -6.91
N ALA A 92 -7.07 1.51 -7.46
CA ALA A 92 -7.17 0.10 -7.13
C ALA A 92 -5.82 -0.52 -6.73
N GLN A 93 -5.87 -1.50 -5.86
CA GLN A 93 -4.78 -2.45 -5.63
C GLN A 93 -5.14 -3.80 -6.25
N LEU A 94 -4.39 -4.20 -7.26
CA LEU A 94 -4.60 -5.45 -8.00
C LEU A 94 -3.80 -6.58 -7.34
N PRO A 95 -4.45 -7.69 -6.95
CA PRO A 95 -3.74 -8.88 -6.51
C PRO A 95 -3.01 -9.55 -7.68
N GLU A 96 -2.07 -10.43 -7.40
CA GLU A 96 -1.32 -11.18 -8.42
C GLU A 96 -2.24 -11.93 -9.39
N SER A 97 -3.34 -12.51 -8.89
CA SER A 97 -4.35 -13.24 -9.67
C SER A 97 -5.48 -12.36 -10.22
N GLY A 98 -5.40 -11.02 -10.04
CA GLY A 98 -6.42 -10.08 -10.51
C GLY A 98 -6.32 -9.79 -12.00
N LEU A 99 -7.16 -8.88 -12.48
CA LEU A 99 -7.12 -8.42 -13.87
C LEU A 99 -5.71 -7.95 -14.27
N PRO A 100 -5.30 -8.12 -15.54
CA PRO A 100 -4.07 -7.52 -16.04
C PRO A 100 -4.03 -6.01 -15.78
N THR A 101 -2.86 -5.50 -15.40
CA THR A 101 -2.70 -4.08 -15.05
C THR A 101 -3.07 -3.16 -16.20
N SER A 102 -2.73 -3.54 -17.44
CA SER A 102 -3.10 -2.80 -18.67
C SER A 102 -4.62 -2.70 -18.87
N VAL A 103 -5.36 -3.77 -18.55
CA VAL A 103 -6.84 -3.77 -18.61
C VAL A 103 -7.42 -2.85 -17.54
N ALA A 104 -6.92 -2.95 -16.31
CA ALA A 104 -7.35 -2.06 -15.22
C ALA A 104 -7.05 -0.60 -15.52
N ARG A 105 -5.90 -0.32 -16.12
CA ARG A 105 -5.51 1.02 -16.59
C ARG A 105 -6.47 1.55 -17.65
N TRP A 106 -6.86 0.70 -18.60
CA TRP A 106 -7.84 1.07 -19.61
C TRP A 106 -9.21 1.41 -18.99
N VAL A 107 -9.69 0.58 -18.05
CA VAL A 107 -10.98 0.78 -17.37
C VAL A 107 -11.01 2.04 -16.52
N LEU A 108 -9.98 2.25 -15.67
CA LEU A 108 -9.94 3.35 -14.69
C LEU A 108 -9.35 4.65 -15.26
N GLY A 109 -8.76 4.59 -16.44
CA GLY A 109 -8.11 5.74 -17.06
C GLY A 109 -6.80 6.14 -16.41
N ARG A 110 -6.19 7.21 -16.92
CA ARG A 110 -4.82 7.63 -16.55
C ARG A 110 -4.67 8.28 -15.16
N HIS A 111 -5.77 8.70 -14.54
CA HIS A 111 -5.74 9.46 -13.28
C HIS A 111 -5.85 8.58 -12.04
N ALA A 112 -6.38 7.37 -12.15
CA ALA A 112 -6.46 6.44 -11.05
C ALA A 112 -5.08 5.90 -10.68
N LEU A 113 -4.82 5.73 -9.38
CA LEU A 113 -3.64 5.02 -8.89
C LEU A 113 -3.84 3.51 -9.03
N LEU A 114 -2.85 2.84 -9.59
CA LEU A 114 -2.85 1.38 -9.70
C LEU A 114 -1.64 0.79 -8.98
N GLY A 115 -1.90 0.05 -7.92
CA GLY A 115 -0.94 -0.84 -7.28
C GLY A 115 -1.05 -2.24 -7.87
N ARG A 116 0.07 -2.95 -8.00
CA ARG A 116 0.12 -4.36 -8.42
C ARG A 116 0.91 -5.19 -7.43
N SER A 117 0.35 -6.32 -6.98
CA SER A 117 1.13 -7.32 -6.23
C SER A 117 2.00 -8.10 -7.19
N VAL A 118 3.30 -8.20 -6.88
CA VAL A 118 4.28 -8.86 -7.74
C VAL A 118 5.13 -9.85 -6.95
N PRO A 119 5.38 -11.07 -7.49
CA PRO A 119 6.19 -12.09 -6.84
C PRO A 119 7.68 -12.06 -7.24
N SER A 120 8.07 -11.29 -8.26
CA SER A 120 9.44 -11.29 -8.81
C SER A 120 9.80 -9.96 -9.49
N VAL A 121 11.07 -9.81 -9.83
CA VAL A 121 11.60 -8.67 -10.60
C VAL A 121 10.94 -8.58 -11.98
N GLU A 122 10.77 -9.71 -12.68
CA GLU A 122 10.14 -9.77 -14.00
C GLU A 122 8.70 -9.30 -13.94
N ALA A 123 7.95 -9.73 -12.92
CA ALA A 123 6.58 -9.29 -12.71
C ALA A 123 6.49 -7.79 -12.37
N ALA A 124 7.48 -7.25 -11.67
CA ALA A 124 7.56 -5.81 -11.37
C ALA A 124 7.82 -4.98 -12.65
N LYS A 125 8.75 -5.42 -13.51
CA LYS A 125 9.02 -4.81 -14.81
C LYS A 125 7.80 -4.86 -15.72
N GLN A 126 7.09 -5.99 -15.74
CA GLN A 126 5.86 -6.10 -16.53
C GLN A 126 4.76 -5.17 -15.99
N ALA A 127 4.62 -5.08 -14.65
CA ALA A 127 3.65 -4.17 -14.03
C ALA A 127 3.93 -2.69 -14.39
N GLU A 128 5.21 -2.30 -14.47
CA GLU A 128 5.62 -0.96 -14.93
C GLU A 128 5.18 -0.72 -16.37
N VAL A 129 5.52 -1.63 -17.28
CA VAL A 129 5.14 -1.55 -18.71
C VAL A 129 3.62 -1.47 -18.87
N ASP A 130 2.87 -2.24 -18.08
CA ASP A 130 1.42 -2.28 -18.09
C ASP A 130 0.76 -1.06 -17.43
N GLY A 131 1.55 -0.15 -16.87
CA GLY A 131 1.09 1.13 -16.34
C GLY A 131 0.66 1.10 -14.87
N ALA A 132 1.26 0.23 -14.04
CA ALA A 132 1.18 0.36 -12.58
C ALA A 132 1.84 1.66 -12.12
N ASP A 133 1.41 2.18 -10.98
CA ASP A 133 2.00 3.37 -10.33
C ASP A 133 2.83 2.98 -9.09
N MET A 134 2.65 1.78 -8.58
CA MET A 134 3.42 1.18 -7.49
C MET A 134 3.30 -0.34 -7.51
N VAL A 135 4.23 -1.02 -6.88
CA VAL A 135 4.18 -2.47 -6.69
C VAL A 135 4.13 -2.83 -5.21
N ILE A 136 3.39 -3.90 -4.88
CA ILE A 136 3.37 -4.48 -3.52
C ILE A 136 4.08 -5.82 -3.56
N VAL A 137 5.06 -5.99 -2.65
CA VAL A 137 5.92 -7.17 -2.58
C VAL A 137 5.79 -7.85 -1.22
N GLY A 138 5.55 -9.14 -1.21
CA GLY A 138 5.49 -9.92 0.03
C GLY A 138 4.74 -11.26 -0.10
N PRO A 139 4.70 -12.02 1.02
CA PRO A 139 5.03 -11.59 2.38
C PRO A 139 6.55 -11.51 2.62
N VAL A 140 7.00 -10.40 3.22
CA VAL A 140 8.43 -10.20 3.50
C VAL A 140 8.88 -11.04 4.69
N PHE A 141 8.06 -11.09 5.74
CA PHE A 141 8.24 -11.89 6.95
C PHE A 141 7.07 -12.85 7.15
N GLU A 142 7.20 -13.78 8.09
CA GLU A 142 6.10 -14.66 8.48
C GLU A 142 4.87 -13.84 8.90
N THR A 143 3.68 -14.29 8.49
CA THR A 143 2.44 -13.56 8.77
C THR A 143 1.26 -14.49 8.90
N SER A 144 0.38 -14.19 9.86
CA SER A 144 -0.89 -14.90 10.06
C SER A 144 -1.87 -14.72 8.88
N SER A 145 -1.75 -13.63 8.11
CA SER A 145 -2.61 -13.36 6.95
C SER A 145 -2.35 -14.31 5.77
N LYS A 146 -1.18 -14.93 5.70
CA LYS A 146 -0.79 -15.95 4.70
C LYS A 146 0.12 -17.01 5.34
N PRO A 147 -0.37 -17.85 6.26
CA PRO A 147 0.47 -18.72 7.09
C PRO A 147 1.21 -19.84 6.32
N LYS A 148 0.81 -20.10 5.07
CA LYS A 148 1.44 -21.12 4.20
C LYS A 148 2.41 -20.51 3.18
N ALA A 149 2.53 -19.18 3.11
CA ALA A 149 3.43 -18.54 2.16
C ALA A 149 4.85 -18.48 2.73
N THR A 150 5.84 -18.83 1.92
CA THR A 150 7.25 -18.65 2.27
C THR A 150 7.60 -17.15 2.22
N PRO A 151 8.17 -16.58 3.28
CA PRO A 151 8.64 -15.20 3.26
C PRO A 151 9.69 -14.98 2.17
N VAL A 152 9.57 -13.86 1.45
CA VAL A 152 10.52 -13.52 0.37
C VAL A 152 11.75 -12.76 0.88
N GLY A 153 11.72 -12.29 2.11
CA GLY A 153 12.81 -11.52 2.72
C GLY A 153 13.01 -10.13 2.11
N THR A 154 13.97 -9.40 2.66
CA THR A 154 14.31 -8.04 2.21
C THR A 154 15.18 -8.02 0.95
N ALA A 155 15.81 -9.13 0.59
CA ALA A 155 16.61 -9.25 -0.63
C ALA A 155 15.78 -8.98 -1.90
N LEU A 156 14.59 -9.58 -1.99
CA LEU A 156 13.69 -9.35 -3.12
C LEU A 156 13.20 -7.88 -3.18
N ILE A 157 12.99 -7.23 -2.02
CA ILE A 157 12.65 -5.81 -1.98
C ILE A 157 13.74 -4.98 -2.64
N LYS A 158 15.01 -5.25 -2.29
CA LYS A 158 16.17 -4.56 -2.84
C LYS A 158 16.28 -4.77 -4.36
N GLU A 159 16.21 -6.01 -4.81
CA GLU A 159 16.31 -6.37 -6.24
C GLU A 159 15.24 -5.66 -7.07
N ILE A 160 14.00 -5.63 -6.60
CA ILE A 160 12.91 -4.95 -7.30
C ILE A 160 13.11 -3.43 -7.27
N ALA A 161 13.48 -2.84 -6.12
CA ALA A 161 13.67 -1.40 -5.99
C ALA A 161 14.84 -0.86 -6.85
N GLU A 162 15.83 -1.71 -7.16
CA GLU A 162 16.93 -1.40 -8.07
C GLU A 162 16.56 -1.61 -9.55
N SER A 163 15.50 -2.40 -9.83
CA SER A 163 15.15 -2.84 -11.19
C SER A 163 14.04 -2.00 -11.83
N VAL A 164 13.19 -1.32 -11.07
CA VAL A 164 12.08 -0.52 -11.57
C VAL A 164 12.02 0.85 -10.88
N PRO A 165 11.57 1.91 -11.57
CA PRO A 165 11.41 3.24 -10.98
C PRO A 165 10.14 3.35 -10.11
N LEU A 166 9.31 2.31 -10.07
CA LEU A 166 8.07 2.31 -9.29
C LEU A 166 8.35 2.26 -7.79
N PRO A 167 7.57 2.98 -6.96
CA PRO A 167 7.57 2.79 -5.52
C PRO A 167 7.27 1.33 -5.15
N VAL A 168 8.15 0.72 -4.36
CA VAL A 168 7.99 -0.63 -3.82
C VAL A 168 7.41 -0.54 -2.43
N ILE A 169 6.23 -1.11 -2.21
CA ILE A 169 5.57 -1.19 -0.91
C ILE A 169 5.72 -2.61 -0.39
N ALA A 170 6.38 -2.77 0.75
CA ALA A 170 6.58 -4.06 1.39
C ALA A 170 5.34 -4.47 2.20
N ILE A 171 4.95 -5.75 2.18
CA ILE A 171 3.82 -6.27 2.95
C ILE A 171 4.15 -7.62 3.58
N GLY A 172 3.53 -7.91 4.71
CA GLY A 172 3.52 -9.22 5.38
C GLY A 172 4.52 -9.32 6.53
N GLY A 173 3.99 -9.51 7.74
CA GLY A 173 4.73 -9.64 8.98
C GLY A 173 5.47 -8.38 9.42
N ILE A 174 5.07 -7.22 8.92
CA ILE A 174 5.72 -5.94 9.23
C ILE A 174 5.18 -5.37 10.53
N THR A 175 6.10 -4.99 11.41
CA THR A 175 5.88 -4.37 12.71
C THR A 175 6.77 -3.14 12.85
N PRO A 176 6.60 -2.28 13.87
CA PRO A 176 7.50 -1.15 14.11
C PRO A 176 8.97 -1.53 14.23
N GLU A 177 9.26 -2.72 14.80
CA GLU A 177 10.62 -3.22 15.05
C GLU A 177 11.37 -3.57 13.75
N ASN A 178 10.66 -4.04 12.71
CA ASN A 178 11.26 -4.48 11.45
C ASN A 178 10.96 -3.55 10.25
N ALA A 179 10.05 -2.57 10.40
CA ALA A 179 9.71 -1.63 9.33
C ALA A 179 10.93 -0.86 8.78
N GLY A 180 11.86 -0.48 9.66
CA GLY A 180 13.09 0.19 9.26
C GLY A 180 13.99 -0.67 8.36
N GLU A 181 14.00 -1.99 8.54
CA GLU A 181 14.79 -2.92 7.74
C GLU A 181 14.34 -2.90 6.27
N VAL A 182 13.03 -3.01 6.02
CA VAL A 182 12.50 -3.00 4.65
C VAL A 182 12.67 -1.65 3.96
N ILE A 183 12.60 -0.54 4.71
CA ILE A 183 12.87 0.81 4.17
C ILE A 183 14.35 0.94 3.77
N ARG A 184 15.29 0.47 4.60
CA ARG A 184 16.72 0.46 4.25
C ARG A 184 17.02 -0.44 3.05
N ALA A 185 16.28 -1.54 2.89
CA ALA A 185 16.39 -2.42 1.72
C ALA A 185 15.89 -1.79 0.40
N GLY A 186 15.26 -0.62 0.46
CA GLY A 186 14.82 0.08 -0.77
C GLY A 186 13.32 0.32 -0.87
N ALA A 187 12.51 -0.25 0.04
CA ALA A 187 11.08 0.01 0.03
C ALA A 187 10.76 1.51 0.13
N ALA A 188 9.74 1.94 -0.58
CA ALA A 188 9.18 3.29 -0.55
C ALA A 188 8.07 3.43 0.51
N GLY A 189 7.72 2.34 1.17
CA GLY A 189 6.73 2.28 2.23
C GLY A 189 6.41 0.85 2.64
N VAL A 190 5.48 0.72 3.57
CA VAL A 190 4.99 -0.57 4.05
C VAL A 190 3.46 -0.65 3.98
N ALA A 191 2.95 -1.85 3.83
CA ALA A 191 1.54 -2.17 3.95
C ALA A 191 1.34 -3.15 5.12
N VAL A 192 0.36 -2.88 5.97
CA VAL A 192 0.08 -3.68 7.17
C VAL A 192 -1.42 -3.96 7.31
N ILE A 193 -1.75 -5.11 7.89
CA ILE A 193 -3.10 -5.50 8.29
C ILE A 193 -3.16 -5.56 9.81
N SER A 194 -2.68 -6.67 10.39
CA SER A 194 -2.82 -7.00 11.80
C SER A 194 -2.09 -6.03 12.74
N ALA A 195 -1.00 -5.45 12.29
CA ALA A 195 -0.25 -4.47 13.10
C ALA A 195 -1.09 -3.23 13.46
N ILE A 196 -2.15 -2.93 12.71
CA ILE A 196 -3.11 -1.85 13.01
C ILE A 196 -4.47 -2.42 13.42
N CYS A 197 -5.10 -3.30 12.61
CA CYS A 197 -6.40 -3.88 12.96
C CYS A 197 -6.42 -4.60 14.31
N GLY A 198 -5.35 -5.35 14.61
CA GLY A 198 -5.25 -6.14 15.84
C GLY A 198 -4.73 -5.36 17.06
N ALA A 199 -4.32 -4.10 16.90
CA ALA A 199 -3.80 -3.29 17.98
C ALA A 199 -4.92 -2.79 18.91
N ASP A 200 -4.66 -2.70 20.21
CA ASP A 200 -5.59 -2.09 21.17
C ASP A 200 -5.81 -0.61 20.85
N ASP A 201 -4.74 0.09 20.49
CA ASP A 201 -4.75 1.47 20.02
C ASP A 201 -4.23 1.54 18.57
N PRO A 202 -5.12 1.57 17.56
CA PRO A 202 -4.75 1.65 16.15
C PRO A 202 -3.97 2.92 15.78
N ARG A 203 -4.22 4.03 16.47
CA ARG A 203 -3.49 5.29 16.26
C ARG A 203 -2.04 5.15 16.71
N ALA A 204 -1.82 4.72 17.94
CA ALA A 204 -0.47 4.54 18.48
C ALA A 204 0.35 3.53 17.65
N ALA A 205 -0.29 2.45 17.17
CA ALA A 205 0.34 1.47 16.29
C ALA A 205 0.77 2.08 14.95
N ALA A 206 -0.07 2.91 14.34
CA ALA A 206 0.26 3.62 13.10
C ALA A 206 1.35 4.69 13.32
N GLU A 207 1.33 5.42 14.45
CA GLU A 207 2.37 6.38 14.82
C GLU A 207 3.74 5.70 14.96
N ALA A 208 3.81 4.55 15.66
CA ALA A 208 5.04 3.78 15.83
C ALA A 208 5.62 3.31 14.48
N LEU A 209 4.77 2.79 13.57
CA LEU A 209 5.18 2.41 12.21
C LEU A 209 5.69 3.62 11.42
N THR A 210 4.96 4.74 11.46
CA THR A 210 5.33 5.98 10.76
C THR A 210 6.67 6.52 11.25
N GLN A 211 6.92 6.49 12.56
CA GLN A 211 8.17 6.90 13.14
C GLN A 211 9.33 6.02 12.68
N ALA A 212 9.21 4.69 12.85
CA ALA A 212 10.25 3.74 12.46
C ALA A 212 10.62 3.83 10.97
N MET A 213 9.61 3.96 10.10
CA MET A 213 9.82 4.18 8.66
C MET A 213 10.50 5.53 8.40
N GLY A 214 10.06 6.59 9.06
CA GLY A 214 10.58 7.95 8.85
C GLY A 214 12.05 8.09 9.24
N GLU A 215 12.49 7.44 10.32
CA GLU A 215 13.89 7.37 10.74
C GLU A 215 14.73 6.68 9.68
N ALA A 216 14.38 5.46 9.29
CA ALA A 216 15.11 4.70 8.27
C ALA A 216 15.11 5.39 6.89
N TRP A 217 14.04 6.11 6.54
CA TRP A 217 13.96 6.88 5.31
C TRP A 217 14.96 8.03 5.29
N ARG A 218 15.06 8.80 6.39
CA ARG A 218 16.05 9.88 6.53
C ARG A 218 17.47 9.36 6.42
N ASP A 219 17.78 8.25 7.10
CA ASP A 219 19.11 7.61 7.05
C ASP A 219 19.48 7.26 5.61
N ARG A 220 18.55 6.59 4.88
CA ARG A 220 18.76 6.21 3.48
C ARG A 220 18.98 7.42 2.56
N LEU A 221 18.27 8.52 2.79
CA LEU A 221 18.47 9.75 2.00
C LEU A 221 19.84 10.36 2.27
N MET A 222 20.30 10.37 3.52
CA MET A 222 21.63 10.87 3.88
C MET A 222 22.75 10.01 3.29
N GLU A 223 22.60 8.68 3.28
CA GLU A 223 23.56 7.77 2.66
C GLU A 223 23.64 7.98 1.14
N ARG A 224 22.51 8.12 0.45
CA ARG A 224 22.47 8.43 -0.99
C ARG A 224 23.10 9.77 -1.32
N ALA A 225 22.90 10.79 -0.51
CA ALA A 225 23.51 12.11 -0.70
C ALA A 225 25.04 12.03 -0.57
N LYS A 226 25.55 11.22 0.38
CA LYS A 226 27.01 10.99 0.55
C LYS A 226 27.62 10.18 -0.59
N ALA A 227 26.89 9.23 -1.16
CA ALA A 227 27.37 8.36 -2.24
C ALA A 227 27.33 9.04 -3.62
N GLY A 228 26.53 10.10 -3.78
CA GLY A 228 26.42 10.87 -5.03
C GLY A 228 27.23 12.18 -5.04
N ALA A 229 27.93 12.48 -3.94
CA ALA A 229 28.87 13.59 -3.81
C ALA A 229 30.32 13.10 -4.03
#